data_7eb9b50502c010eba20b477a30d70dc5
#
_entry.id   7eb9b50502c010eba20b477a30d70dc5
#
_cell.length_a   1.000
_cell.length_b   1.000
_cell.length_c   1.000
_cell.angle_alpha   90.00
_cell.angle_beta   90.00
_cell.angle_gamma   90.00
#
_symmetry.space_group_name_H-M   'P 1'
#
loop_
_entity.id
_entity.type
_entity.pdbx_description
1 polymer ?
#
loop_
_entity_poly.entity_id
_entity_poly.type
_entity_poly.pdbx_seq_one_letter_code
_entity_poly.pdbx_strand_id
1 'polypeptide(L)'
;MYIKNACQNERNALILLTSQTLKYMKHVHFLGICGTAMGAVASAMSRKGYTVTGTDANVYPPMSTFLESEGIQIFQGYKAENIPAEADMIVIGNAMSRGNAEVEAVLERNLRYMSLPETMKEYFLWGKHNYVVTGTHGKTTTTSMLAWLMEANNLNPSFMIGGIARNLGRGGRFTDSDFCVLEGDEYDTAFFDKRSKFLHYLPEVVIINNIEMDHADIYASVEDIKLSFKRLLRVVPRTGVVFINADCPNCADVKNHAAEELKMVKLISVGMGEQADLRITDIEHRTDGSSFTLDGETYSIPMIGDFNIRNAAMATCAARNAGISPEQIRTAFQSFEGVARRQEVRGTVNGVTVVDDFAHHPTAIRQAVEGLRQRYPKSRLWVIFDPRSNTTIRNLFQNELAEALATADFAVISPVENHKRLRPEERLDENKLCADINEKDTECYLGSSVDDIVAHVVSRVHPGDVLLVMSNGGFGGIHGKLLSALAQ
;
A
#
# COMPACT_ATOMS: atom_id res chain seq x y z
N MET A 1 -26.43 -34.95 8.53
CA MET A 1 -26.68 -34.82 7.08
C MET A 1 -27.78 -33.76 6.75
N TYR A 2 -28.88 -33.70 7.50
CA TYR A 2 -29.99 -32.73 7.28
C TYR A 2 -29.59 -31.24 7.51
N ILE A 3 -28.73 -30.93 8.48
CA ILE A 3 -28.33 -29.55 8.81
C ILE A 3 -27.38 -28.95 7.75
N LYS A 4 -26.54 -29.74 7.10
CA LYS A 4 -25.68 -29.25 6.01
C LYS A 4 -26.47 -28.86 4.75
N ASN A 5 -27.52 -29.61 4.44
CA ASN A 5 -28.37 -29.33 3.29
C ASN A 5 -29.28 -28.09 3.51
N ALA A 6 -29.72 -27.81 4.74
CA ALA A 6 -30.49 -26.60 5.04
C ALA A 6 -29.62 -25.32 4.89
N CYS A 7 -28.43 -25.31 5.45
CA CYS A 7 -27.49 -24.19 5.28
C CYS A 7 -27.08 -23.95 3.81
N GLN A 8 -26.95 -25.02 3.02
CA GLN A 8 -26.61 -24.90 1.60
C GLN A 8 -27.79 -24.34 0.80
N ASN A 9 -29.02 -24.73 1.13
CA ASN A 9 -30.23 -24.21 0.49
C ASN A 9 -30.52 -22.76 0.85
N GLU A 10 -30.29 -22.35 2.10
CA GLU A 10 -30.37 -20.93 2.51
C GLU A 10 -29.27 -20.07 1.87
N ARG A 11 -28.05 -20.58 1.76
CA ARG A 11 -26.97 -19.93 1.03
C ARG A 11 -27.31 -19.75 -0.45
N ASN A 12 -27.84 -20.79 -1.09
CA ASN A 12 -28.25 -20.74 -2.49
C ASN A 12 -29.46 -19.81 -2.70
N ALA A 13 -30.39 -19.75 -1.76
CA ALA A 13 -31.50 -18.81 -1.79
C ALA A 13 -31.07 -17.37 -1.60
N LEU A 14 -30.12 -17.12 -0.72
CA LEU A 14 -29.55 -15.78 -0.51
C LEU A 14 -28.75 -15.33 -1.75
N ILE A 15 -27.97 -16.24 -2.34
CA ILE A 15 -27.23 -15.98 -3.59
C ILE A 15 -28.20 -15.74 -4.76
N LEU A 16 -29.34 -16.46 -4.83
CA LEU A 16 -30.37 -16.25 -5.83
C LEU A 16 -31.12 -14.93 -5.63
N LEU A 17 -31.42 -14.54 -4.38
CA LEU A 17 -32.02 -13.23 -4.06
C LEU A 17 -31.09 -12.07 -4.36
N THR A 18 -29.81 -12.17 -4.00
CA THR A 18 -28.81 -11.17 -4.36
C THR A 18 -28.56 -11.13 -5.87
N SER A 19 -28.53 -12.27 -6.54
CA SER A 19 -28.40 -12.33 -8.01
C SER A 19 -29.63 -11.79 -8.75
N GLN A 20 -30.83 -11.92 -8.20
CA GLN A 20 -32.03 -11.32 -8.77
C GLN A 20 -32.06 -9.79 -8.58
N THR A 21 -31.66 -9.28 -7.44
CA THR A 21 -31.56 -7.82 -7.21
C THR A 21 -30.44 -7.22 -8.08
N LEU A 22 -29.31 -7.91 -8.23
CA LEU A 22 -28.21 -7.54 -9.12
C LEU A 22 -28.60 -7.59 -10.61
N LYS A 23 -29.55 -8.42 -11.00
CA LYS A 23 -30.02 -8.57 -12.41
C LYS A 23 -30.75 -7.33 -12.93
N TYR A 24 -31.18 -6.42 -12.05
CA TYR A 24 -31.88 -5.18 -12.42
C TYR A 24 -30.97 -3.95 -12.39
N MET A 25 -29.82 -4.00 -11.71
CA MET A 25 -28.87 -2.89 -11.69
C MET A 25 -28.05 -2.91 -12.97
N LYS A 26 -28.15 -1.85 -13.77
CA LYS A 26 -27.50 -1.76 -15.07
C LYS A 26 -26.44 -0.69 -15.15
N HIS A 27 -26.59 0.41 -14.40
CA HIS A 27 -25.74 1.58 -14.54
C HIS A 27 -25.12 1.98 -13.18
N VAL A 28 -23.79 2.05 -13.14
CA VAL A 28 -23.01 2.45 -11.97
C VAL A 28 -22.17 3.68 -12.33
N HIS A 29 -22.29 4.73 -11.54
CA HIS A 29 -21.54 5.96 -11.73
C HIS A 29 -20.49 6.14 -10.61
N PHE A 30 -19.24 6.47 -10.98
CA PHE A 30 -18.10 6.56 -10.05
C PHE A 30 -17.65 8.02 -9.85
N LEU A 31 -17.61 8.51 -8.61
CA LEU A 31 -17.04 9.79 -8.23
C LEU A 31 -15.55 9.61 -7.84
N GLY A 32 -14.65 10.21 -8.61
CA GLY A 32 -13.20 10.05 -8.47
C GLY A 32 -12.68 8.83 -9.23
N ILE A 33 -13.22 8.55 -10.42
CA ILE A 33 -12.98 7.32 -11.20
C ILE A 33 -11.53 7.13 -11.63
N CYS A 34 -10.75 8.21 -11.79
CA CYS A 34 -9.36 8.15 -12.25
C CYS A 34 -8.36 7.72 -11.15
N GLY A 35 -8.82 7.51 -9.91
CA GLY A 35 -8.00 6.88 -8.88
C GLY A 35 -7.68 5.43 -9.24
N THR A 36 -6.46 4.95 -8.97
CA THR A 36 -6.01 3.59 -9.38
C THR A 36 -6.95 2.48 -8.94
N ALA A 37 -7.38 2.47 -7.69
CA ALA A 37 -8.29 1.46 -7.17
C ALA A 37 -9.72 1.63 -7.74
N MET A 38 -10.18 2.89 -7.86
CA MET A 38 -11.49 3.21 -8.44
C MET A 38 -11.58 2.73 -9.90
N GLY A 39 -10.57 3.06 -10.71
CA GLY A 39 -10.49 2.66 -12.12
C GLY A 39 -10.43 1.15 -12.30
N ALA A 40 -9.71 0.43 -11.46
CA ALA A 40 -9.64 -1.03 -11.51
C ALA A 40 -11.00 -1.68 -11.21
N VAL A 41 -11.74 -1.18 -10.22
CA VAL A 41 -13.10 -1.67 -9.90
C VAL A 41 -14.10 -1.27 -10.99
N ALA A 42 -14.02 -0.04 -11.50
CA ALA A 42 -14.87 0.44 -12.60
C ALA A 42 -14.72 -0.44 -13.86
N SER A 43 -13.47 -0.72 -14.27
CA SER A 43 -13.17 -1.65 -15.37
C SER A 43 -13.71 -3.07 -15.09
N ALA A 44 -13.54 -3.58 -13.88
CA ALA A 44 -14.04 -4.90 -13.50
C ALA A 44 -15.58 -4.97 -13.52
N MET A 45 -16.27 -3.89 -13.11
CA MET A 45 -17.73 -3.78 -13.21
C MET A 45 -18.18 -3.75 -14.68
N SER A 46 -17.51 -2.97 -15.54
CA SER A 46 -17.77 -2.94 -16.98
C SER A 46 -17.65 -4.32 -17.62
N ARG A 47 -16.58 -5.08 -17.30
CA ARG A 47 -16.37 -6.45 -17.78
C ARG A 47 -17.42 -7.45 -17.27
N LYS A 48 -18.05 -7.17 -16.13
CA LYS A 48 -19.20 -7.94 -15.62
C LYS A 48 -20.54 -7.58 -16.31
N GLY A 49 -20.52 -6.63 -17.27
CA GLY A 49 -21.69 -6.25 -18.07
C GLY A 49 -22.50 -5.09 -17.49
N TYR A 50 -21.97 -4.35 -16.50
CA TYR A 50 -22.57 -3.10 -16.05
C TYR A 50 -22.24 -1.96 -17.02
N THR A 51 -23.17 -1.06 -17.26
CA THR A 51 -22.87 0.25 -17.83
C THR A 51 -22.14 1.05 -16.75
N VAL A 52 -20.94 1.51 -17.05
CA VAL A 52 -20.12 2.25 -16.11
C VAL A 52 -19.81 3.64 -16.67
N THR A 53 -20.03 4.64 -15.84
CA THR A 53 -19.61 6.04 -16.11
C THR A 53 -18.92 6.58 -14.87
N GLY A 54 -18.26 7.71 -14.99
CA GLY A 54 -17.69 8.36 -13.80
C GLY A 54 -17.18 9.75 -14.04
N THR A 55 -16.87 10.44 -12.96
CA THR A 55 -16.36 11.80 -12.94
C THR A 55 -15.04 11.87 -12.19
N ASP A 56 -14.13 12.70 -12.65
CA ASP A 56 -12.92 13.07 -11.92
C ASP A 56 -12.54 14.53 -12.16
N ALA A 57 -11.86 15.15 -11.19
CA ALA A 57 -11.31 16.49 -11.35
C ALA A 57 -10.12 16.48 -12.33
N ASN A 58 -9.35 15.40 -12.36
CA ASN A 58 -8.10 15.26 -13.09
C ASN A 58 -8.18 14.07 -14.07
N VAL A 59 -8.72 14.32 -15.26
CA VAL A 59 -8.83 13.31 -16.33
C VAL A 59 -7.62 13.42 -17.26
N TYR A 60 -6.61 12.57 -17.04
CA TYR A 60 -5.39 12.53 -17.85
C TYR A 60 -4.79 11.11 -17.91
N PRO A 61 -3.96 10.81 -18.94
CA PRO A 61 -3.26 9.53 -19.06
C PRO A 61 -2.34 9.24 -17.85
N PRO A 62 -2.11 7.96 -17.47
CA PRO A 62 -2.55 6.76 -18.20
C PRO A 62 -3.96 6.26 -17.84
N MET A 63 -4.58 6.73 -16.73
CA MET A 63 -5.84 6.18 -16.24
C MET A 63 -7.02 6.52 -17.16
N SER A 64 -7.10 7.76 -17.68
CA SER A 64 -8.17 8.13 -18.62
C SER A 64 -8.16 7.25 -19.87
N THR A 65 -6.98 7.09 -20.49
CA THR A 65 -6.81 6.24 -21.67
C THR A 65 -7.17 4.77 -21.40
N PHE A 66 -6.81 4.26 -20.21
CA PHE A 66 -7.18 2.91 -19.79
C PHE A 66 -8.70 2.75 -19.68
N LEU A 67 -9.38 3.65 -18.98
CA LEU A 67 -10.84 3.57 -18.79
C LEU A 67 -11.61 3.76 -20.11
N GLU A 68 -11.15 4.67 -20.98
CA GLU A 68 -11.71 4.86 -22.32
C GLU A 68 -11.57 3.61 -23.17
N SER A 69 -10.42 2.90 -23.09
CA SER A 69 -10.22 1.62 -23.79
C SER A 69 -11.15 0.50 -23.28
N GLU A 70 -11.64 0.59 -22.05
CA GLU A 70 -12.65 -0.30 -21.47
C GLU A 70 -14.10 0.14 -21.80
N GLY A 71 -14.28 1.16 -22.64
CA GLY A 71 -15.59 1.69 -23.05
C GLY A 71 -16.30 2.51 -21.98
N ILE A 72 -15.58 3.02 -20.97
CA ILE A 72 -16.13 3.77 -19.86
C ILE A 72 -16.13 5.28 -20.19
N GLN A 73 -17.28 5.92 -20.09
CA GLN A 73 -17.43 7.34 -20.28
C GLN A 73 -16.98 8.09 -19.02
N ILE A 74 -16.08 9.08 -19.19
CA ILE A 74 -15.55 9.90 -18.10
C ILE A 74 -15.93 11.36 -18.30
N PHE A 75 -16.39 12.00 -17.22
CA PHE A 75 -16.67 13.44 -17.19
C PHE A 75 -15.56 14.16 -16.41
N GLN A 76 -15.12 15.31 -16.92
CA GLN A 76 -14.12 16.15 -16.24
C GLN A 76 -14.78 17.23 -15.39
N GLY A 77 -14.37 17.30 -14.12
CA GLY A 77 -14.90 18.25 -13.14
C GLY A 77 -16.25 17.82 -12.58
N TYR A 78 -16.44 18.01 -11.28
CA TYR A 78 -17.64 17.58 -10.56
C TYR A 78 -18.81 18.54 -10.75
N LYS A 79 -19.90 18.06 -11.35
CA LYS A 79 -21.15 18.79 -11.58
C LYS A 79 -22.35 17.87 -11.36
N ALA A 80 -23.41 18.35 -10.73
CA ALA A 80 -24.62 17.57 -10.45
C ALA A 80 -25.26 16.94 -11.71
N GLU A 81 -25.05 17.56 -12.88
CA GLU A 81 -25.56 17.12 -14.18
C GLU A 81 -24.77 15.91 -14.75
N ASN A 82 -23.55 15.65 -14.28
CA ASN A 82 -22.76 14.49 -14.72
C ASN A 82 -23.30 13.17 -14.19
N ILE A 83 -24.09 13.19 -13.10
CA ILE A 83 -24.72 12.00 -12.57
C ILE A 83 -25.89 11.62 -13.49
N PRO A 84 -25.81 10.51 -14.23
CA PRO A 84 -26.87 10.08 -15.13
C PRO A 84 -28.19 9.84 -14.36
N ALA A 85 -29.31 10.24 -14.97
CA ALA A 85 -30.63 10.07 -14.35
C ALA A 85 -31.00 8.59 -14.14
N GLU A 86 -30.45 7.73 -15.00
CA GLU A 86 -30.62 6.27 -14.99
C GLU A 86 -29.58 5.53 -14.14
N ALA A 87 -28.69 6.22 -13.42
CA ALA A 87 -27.73 5.59 -12.56
C ALA A 87 -28.42 4.87 -11.38
N ASP A 88 -28.25 3.56 -11.31
CA ASP A 88 -28.83 2.72 -10.25
C ASP A 88 -28.00 2.78 -8.95
N MET A 89 -26.72 3.11 -9.05
CA MET A 89 -25.79 3.19 -7.91
C MET A 89 -24.66 4.17 -8.17
N ILE A 90 -24.27 4.86 -7.13
CA ILE A 90 -23.14 5.78 -7.15
C ILE A 90 -22.02 5.19 -6.28
N VAL A 91 -20.80 5.08 -6.81
CA VAL A 91 -19.61 4.69 -6.03
C VAL A 91 -18.81 5.93 -5.70
N ILE A 92 -18.65 6.21 -4.41
CA ILE A 92 -18.00 7.42 -3.93
C ILE A 92 -16.58 7.11 -3.46
N GLY A 93 -15.59 7.72 -4.12
CA GLY A 93 -14.18 7.59 -3.77
C GLY A 93 -13.82 8.28 -2.47
N ASN A 94 -12.77 7.80 -1.79
CA ASN A 94 -12.35 8.32 -0.47
C ASN A 94 -11.92 9.80 -0.50
N ALA A 95 -11.43 10.31 -1.62
CA ALA A 95 -11.03 11.71 -1.76
C ALA A 95 -12.22 12.70 -1.79
N MET A 96 -13.44 12.19 -1.91
CA MET A 96 -14.65 13.00 -1.94
C MET A 96 -15.04 13.48 -0.54
N SER A 97 -15.61 14.69 -0.47
CA SER A 97 -16.05 15.30 0.79
C SER A 97 -17.32 16.10 0.61
N ARG A 98 -17.96 16.48 1.72
CA ARG A 98 -19.07 17.44 1.71
C ARG A 98 -18.65 18.74 1.04
N GLY A 99 -19.57 19.36 0.32
CA GLY A 99 -19.32 20.54 -0.53
C GLY A 99 -18.93 20.20 -1.96
N ASN A 100 -18.65 18.94 -2.31
CA ASN A 100 -18.52 18.51 -3.70
C ASN A 100 -19.90 18.47 -4.37
N ALA A 101 -20.06 19.11 -5.55
CA ALA A 101 -21.36 19.28 -6.21
C ALA A 101 -22.08 17.95 -6.49
N GLU A 102 -21.35 16.88 -6.83
CA GLU A 102 -21.95 15.56 -7.08
C GLU A 102 -22.29 14.86 -5.78
N VAL A 103 -21.45 14.96 -4.74
CA VAL A 103 -21.75 14.42 -3.40
C VAL A 103 -23.04 15.04 -2.87
N GLU A 104 -23.18 16.37 -2.93
CA GLU A 104 -24.39 17.05 -2.47
C GLU A 104 -25.61 16.61 -3.31
N ALA A 105 -25.48 16.50 -4.63
CA ALA A 105 -26.58 16.01 -5.48
C ALA A 105 -26.99 14.57 -5.18
N VAL A 106 -26.03 13.69 -4.85
CA VAL A 106 -26.32 12.30 -4.41
C VAL A 106 -27.19 12.31 -3.15
N LEU A 107 -26.81 13.12 -2.17
CA LEU A 107 -27.50 13.20 -0.88
C LEU A 107 -28.89 13.87 -1.03
N GLU A 108 -29.00 14.98 -1.75
CA GLU A 108 -30.25 15.72 -1.99
C GLU A 108 -31.28 14.90 -2.77
N ARG A 109 -30.82 14.16 -3.78
CA ARG A 109 -31.69 13.28 -4.61
C ARG A 109 -31.97 11.95 -3.95
N ASN A 110 -31.38 11.67 -2.77
CA ASN A 110 -31.49 10.40 -2.05
C ASN A 110 -31.13 9.19 -2.94
N LEU A 111 -30.05 9.31 -3.74
CA LEU A 111 -29.58 8.25 -4.62
C LEU A 111 -28.92 7.15 -3.80
N ARG A 112 -28.99 5.91 -4.31
CA ARG A 112 -28.24 4.80 -3.72
C ARG A 112 -26.74 5.01 -3.91
N TYR A 113 -25.95 4.97 -2.84
CA TYR A 113 -24.50 5.11 -2.92
C TYR A 113 -23.77 4.12 -2.02
N MET A 114 -22.52 3.83 -2.38
CA MET A 114 -21.61 2.95 -1.67
C MET A 114 -20.18 3.53 -1.75
N SER A 115 -19.36 3.19 -0.78
CA SER A 115 -17.91 3.39 -0.88
C SER A 115 -17.28 2.35 -1.81
N LEU A 116 -16.04 2.59 -2.24
CA LEU A 116 -15.28 1.60 -3.02
C LEU A 116 -15.09 0.26 -2.26
N PRO A 117 -14.70 0.22 -0.97
CA PRO A 117 -14.60 -1.03 -0.22
C PRO A 117 -15.93 -1.78 -0.09
N GLU A 118 -17.05 -1.09 0.09
CA GLU A 118 -18.38 -1.72 0.07
C GLU A 118 -18.72 -2.30 -1.30
N THR A 119 -18.42 -1.57 -2.38
CA THR A 119 -18.59 -2.07 -3.75
C THR A 119 -17.75 -3.32 -4.01
N MET A 120 -16.48 -3.31 -3.58
CA MET A 120 -15.62 -4.49 -3.68
C MET A 120 -16.21 -5.67 -2.91
N LYS A 121 -16.65 -5.45 -1.67
CA LYS A 121 -17.28 -6.47 -0.83
C LYS A 121 -18.45 -7.14 -1.53
N GLU A 122 -19.40 -6.33 -2.03
CA GLU A 122 -20.65 -6.82 -2.62
C GLU A 122 -20.47 -7.55 -3.95
N TYR A 123 -19.54 -7.07 -4.80
CA TYR A 123 -19.46 -7.55 -6.18
C TYR A 123 -18.29 -8.49 -6.46
N PHE A 124 -17.27 -8.53 -5.59
CA PHE A 124 -16.01 -9.22 -5.89
C PHE A 124 -15.47 -10.13 -4.78
N LEU A 125 -15.82 -9.89 -3.50
CA LEU A 125 -15.17 -10.58 -2.39
C LEU A 125 -16.00 -11.69 -1.73
N TRP A 126 -17.32 -11.67 -1.88
CA TRP A 126 -18.17 -12.73 -1.33
C TRP A 126 -17.86 -14.09 -1.95
N GLY A 127 -17.71 -15.10 -1.08
CA GLY A 127 -17.45 -16.49 -1.47
C GLY A 127 -16.01 -16.78 -1.89
N LYS A 128 -15.09 -15.79 -1.80
CA LYS A 128 -13.68 -15.96 -2.11
C LYS A 128 -12.84 -16.12 -0.85
N HIS A 129 -11.65 -16.70 -1.03
CA HIS A 129 -10.58 -16.72 -0.03
C HIS A 129 -9.85 -15.38 -0.06
N ASN A 130 -10.23 -14.47 0.84
CA ASN A 130 -9.69 -13.11 0.87
C ASN A 130 -8.45 -13.04 1.79
N TYR A 131 -7.29 -12.80 1.19
CA TYR A 131 -6.01 -12.59 1.84
C TYR A 131 -5.80 -11.08 1.98
N VAL A 132 -5.80 -10.56 3.21
CA VAL A 132 -5.72 -9.12 3.49
C VAL A 132 -4.39 -8.81 4.16
N VAL A 133 -3.53 -8.07 3.46
CA VAL A 133 -2.20 -7.68 3.94
C VAL A 133 -2.28 -6.28 4.52
N THR A 134 -1.96 -6.14 5.81
CA THR A 134 -2.10 -4.91 6.57
C THR A 134 -0.81 -4.51 7.28
N GLY A 135 -0.84 -3.37 7.93
CA GLY A 135 0.27 -2.81 8.71
C GLY A 135 0.65 -1.42 8.21
N THR A 136 1.36 -0.66 9.01
CA THR A 136 1.79 0.71 8.65
C THR A 136 2.75 0.67 7.46
N HIS A 137 3.72 -0.25 7.47
CA HIS A 137 4.74 -0.39 6.42
C HIS A 137 4.74 -1.78 5.80
N GLY A 138 5.29 -1.91 4.59
CA GLY A 138 5.48 -3.18 3.91
C GLY A 138 4.22 -3.74 3.22
N LYS A 139 3.04 -3.17 3.42
CA LYS A 139 1.77 -3.62 2.79
C LYS A 139 1.92 -3.94 1.31
N THR A 140 2.28 -2.93 0.52
CA THR A 140 2.38 -3.03 -0.95
C THR A 140 3.35 -4.12 -1.39
N THR A 141 4.52 -4.20 -0.77
CA THR A 141 5.55 -5.19 -1.10
C THR A 141 5.07 -6.61 -0.78
N THR A 142 4.52 -6.82 0.43
CA THR A 142 4.01 -8.13 0.85
C THR A 142 2.82 -8.58 0.01
N THR A 143 1.88 -7.66 -0.30
CA THR A 143 0.74 -7.94 -1.18
C THR A 143 1.20 -8.32 -2.59
N SER A 144 2.20 -7.60 -3.11
CA SER A 144 2.79 -7.88 -4.44
C SER A 144 3.49 -9.23 -4.47
N MET A 145 4.28 -9.57 -3.45
CA MET A 145 4.91 -10.87 -3.32
C MET A 145 3.87 -11.98 -3.29
N LEU A 146 2.86 -11.88 -2.41
CA LEU A 146 1.83 -12.89 -2.27
C LEU A 146 1.01 -13.08 -3.56
N ALA A 147 0.60 -11.98 -4.19
CA ALA A 147 -0.12 -12.03 -5.47
C ALA A 147 0.72 -12.68 -6.56
N TRP A 148 2.03 -12.39 -6.62
CA TRP A 148 2.95 -13.04 -7.55
C TRP A 148 3.16 -14.52 -7.24
N LEU A 149 3.34 -14.90 -5.97
CA LEU A 149 3.45 -16.30 -5.58
C LEU A 149 2.23 -17.12 -6.01
N MET A 150 1.04 -16.55 -5.89
CA MET A 150 -0.19 -17.19 -6.34
C MET A 150 -0.30 -17.23 -7.88
N GLU A 151 0.05 -16.13 -8.57
CA GLU A 151 0.01 -16.04 -10.03
C GLU A 151 0.98 -17.03 -10.68
N ALA A 152 2.24 -17.05 -10.23
CA ALA A 152 3.27 -17.94 -10.75
C ALA A 152 2.94 -19.43 -10.54
N ASN A 153 2.02 -19.74 -9.62
CA ASN A 153 1.52 -21.09 -9.36
C ASN A 153 0.11 -21.34 -9.92
N ASN A 154 -0.32 -20.56 -10.90
CA ASN A 154 -1.57 -20.72 -11.66
C ASN A 154 -2.86 -20.61 -10.82
N LEU A 155 -2.80 -19.96 -9.65
CA LEU A 155 -4.02 -19.67 -8.87
C LEU A 155 -4.79 -18.46 -9.42
N ASN A 156 -4.21 -17.69 -10.35
CA ASN A 156 -4.80 -16.55 -11.05
C ASN A 156 -5.60 -15.59 -10.12
N PRO A 157 -5.02 -15.09 -9.02
CA PRO A 157 -5.77 -14.37 -8.00
C PRO A 157 -6.37 -13.06 -8.53
N SER A 158 -7.52 -12.68 -7.98
CA SER A 158 -7.90 -11.26 -7.95
C SER A 158 -6.94 -10.54 -7.01
N PHE A 159 -6.58 -9.29 -7.32
CA PHE A 159 -5.75 -8.50 -6.40
C PHE A 159 -6.04 -7.01 -6.47
N MET A 160 -5.78 -6.33 -5.35
CA MET A 160 -5.75 -4.87 -5.25
C MET A 160 -4.52 -4.47 -4.42
N ILE A 161 -3.60 -3.76 -5.05
CA ILE A 161 -2.28 -3.37 -4.53
C ILE A 161 -2.15 -1.86 -4.68
N GLY A 162 -1.65 -1.17 -3.66
CA GLY A 162 -1.44 0.29 -3.66
C GLY A 162 -0.27 0.77 -4.54
N GLY A 163 0.38 -0.14 -5.25
CA GLY A 163 1.46 0.12 -6.19
C GLY A 163 1.39 -0.81 -7.39
N ILE A 164 2.41 -0.76 -8.25
CA ILE A 164 2.51 -1.62 -9.43
C ILE A 164 3.59 -2.68 -9.17
N ALA A 165 3.15 -3.92 -8.91
CA ALA A 165 4.04 -5.07 -8.94
C ALA A 165 4.48 -5.29 -10.40
N ARG A 166 5.80 -5.31 -10.66
CA ARG A 166 6.35 -5.34 -12.03
C ARG A 166 5.90 -6.59 -12.79
N ASN A 167 5.95 -7.74 -12.15
CA ASN A 167 5.48 -9.00 -12.72
C ASN A 167 3.99 -9.00 -13.11
N LEU A 168 3.16 -8.20 -12.42
CA LEU A 168 1.70 -8.14 -12.64
C LEU A 168 1.29 -6.98 -13.55
N GLY A 169 2.17 -5.99 -13.75
CA GLY A 169 2.01 -4.84 -14.66
C GLY A 169 0.89 -3.86 -14.29
N ARG A 170 0.21 -4.07 -13.15
CA ARG A 170 -0.93 -3.24 -12.71
C ARG A 170 -1.17 -3.34 -11.21
N GLY A 171 -1.87 -2.33 -10.64
CA GLY A 171 -2.22 -2.30 -9.22
C GLY A 171 -3.52 -3.04 -8.85
N GLY A 172 -4.37 -3.38 -9.83
CA GLY A 172 -5.62 -4.08 -9.55
C GLY A 172 -6.11 -4.93 -10.72
N ARG A 173 -6.66 -6.10 -10.37
CA ARG A 173 -7.28 -7.04 -11.31
C ARG A 173 -8.30 -7.90 -10.56
N PHE A 174 -9.47 -8.10 -11.17
CA PHE A 174 -10.47 -9.04 -10.68
C PHE A 174 -10.67 -10.17 -11.69
N THR A 175 -10.63 -11.40 -11.20
CA THR A 175 -10.73 -12.65 -11.96
C THR A 175 -11.83 -13.53 -11.39
N ASP A 176 -12.12 -14.65 -12.04
CA ASP A 176 -13.06 -15.65 -11.53
C ASP A 176 -12.42 -16.63 -10.53
N SER A 177 -11.13 -16.48 -10.22
CA SER A 177 -10.45 -17.29 -9.21
C SER A 177 -11.11 -17.16 -7.83
N ASP A 178 -11.06 -18.22 -7.06
CA ASP A 178 -11.51 -18.22 -5.65
C ASP A 178 -10.59 -17.41 -4.73
N PHE A 179 -9.38 -17.05 -5.17
CA PHE A 179 -8.40 -16.30 -4.38
C PHE A 179 -8.46 -14.81 -4.67
N CYS A 180 -8.38 -14.01 -3.60
CA CYS A 180 -8.27 -12.56 -3.70
C CYS A 180 -7.21 -12.04 -2.72
N VAL A 181 -6.22 -11.27 -3.21
CA VAL A 181 -5.14 -10.69 -2.42
C VAL A 181 -5.31 -9.18 -2.37
N LEU A 182 -5.51 -8.63 -1.18
CA LEU A 182 -5.89 -7.24 -0.97
C LEU A 182 -4.89 -6.51 -0.07
N GLU A 183 -4.43 -5.35 -0.49
CA GLU A 183 -3.76 -4.43 0.39
C GLU A 183 -4.78 -3.78 1.32
N GLY A 184 -4.69 -4.10 2.60
CA GLY A 184 -5.59 -3.63 3.65
C GLY A 184 -5.07 -2.35 4.28
N ASP A 185 -5.61 -1.22 3.82
CA ASP A 185 -5.26 0.10 4.33
C ASP A 185 -6.06 0.41 5.60
N GLU A 186 -5.37 0.91 6.62
CA GLU A 186 -5.95 1.39 7.87
C GLU A 186 -6.65 2.73 7.73
N TYR A 187 -6.45 3.44 6.61
CA TYR A 187 -7.10 4.71 6.33
C TYR A 187 -8.63 4.56 6.21
N ASP A 188 -9.37 5.64 6.52
CA ASP A 188 -10.82 5.65 6.49
C ASP A 188 -11.39 5.33 5.09
N THR A 189 -12.63 4.81 5.08
CA THR A 189 -13.28 4.24 3.89
C THR A 189 -13.83 5.31 2.96
N ALA A 190 -14.56 6.29 3.51
CA ALA A 190 -15.19 7.39 2.79
C ALA A 190 -15.55 8.54 3.75
N PHE A 191 -16.03 9.67 3.22
CA PHE A 191 -16.45 10.78 4.06
C PHE A 191 -17.58 10.40 5.04
N PHE A 192 -18.42 9.45 4.68
CA PHE A 192 -19.57 8.97 5.47
C PHE A 192 -19.26 7.69 6.28
N ASP A 193 -18.12 7.03 6.04
CA ASP A 193 -17.66 5.87 6.81
C ASP A 193 -16.20 6.04 7.22
N LYS A 194 -15.99 6.30 8.50
CA LYS A 194 -14.67 6.56 9.11
C LYS A 194 -13.99 5.29 9.62
N ARG A 195 -14.51 4.11 9.29
CA ARG A 195 -13.84 2.83 9.58
C ARG A 195 -12.74 2.56 8.56
N SER A 196 -11.72 1.83 9.00
CA SER A 196 -10.62 1.39 8.12
C SER A 196 -11.13 0.50 6.99
N LYS A 197 -10.59 0.68 5.78
CA LYS A 197 -11.01 -0.02 4.55
C LYS A 197 -11.01 -1.55 4.70
N PHE A 198 -10.01 -2.11 5.39
CA PHE A 198 -9.86 -3.53 5.56
C PHE A 198 -11.03 -4.23 6.30
N LEU A 199 -11.86 -3.49 7.05
CA LEU A 199 -13.04 -4.05 7.71
C LEU A 199 -14.12 -4.51 6.72
N HIS A 200 -14.08 -4.01 5.49
CA HIS A 200 -15.00 -4.38 4.42
C HIS A 200 -14.52 -5.58 3.61
N TYR A 201 -13.28 -6.04 3.78
CA TYR A 201 -12.63 -6.98 2.86
C TYR A 201 -12.90 -8.46 3.14
N LEU A 202 -13.80 -8.79 4.10
CA LEU A 202 -14.17 -10.18 4.45
C LEU A 202 -12.93 -11.08 4.64
N PRO A 203 -11.97 -10.70 5.49
CA PRO A 203 -10.68 -11.36 5.56
C PRO A 203 -10.80 -12.80 6.09
N GLU A 204 -10.24 -13.76 5.35
CA GLU A 204 -10.04 -15.14 5.83
C GLU A 204 -8.60 -15.33 6.31
N VAL A 205 -7.64 -14.78 5.57
CA VAL A 205 -6.24 -14.75 5.95
C VAL A 205 -5.80 -13.29 6.12
N VAL A 206 -5.23 -12.96 7.26
CA VAL A 206 -4.73 -11.62 7.56
C VAL A 206 -3.23 -11.66 7.78
N ILE A 207 -2.52 -10.70 7.21
CA ILE A 207 -1.13 -10.39 7.55
C ILE A 207 -1.11 -9.03 8.24
N ILE A 208 -0.42 -8.94 9.39
CA ILE A 208 -0.15 -7.67 10.09
C ILE A 208 1.36 -7.49 10.17
N ASN A 209 1.92 -6.66 9.27
CA ASN A 209 3.37 -6.47 9.17
C ASN A 209 3.95 -5.67 10.34
N ASN A 210 3.28 -4.61 10.76
CA ASN A 210 3.66 -3.74 11.88
C ASN A 210 2.52 -2.77 12.19
N ILE A 211 2.59 -2.14 13.36
CA ILE A 211 1.64 -1.11 13.78
C ILE A 211 2.46 0.04 14.39
N GLU A 212 2.49 1.17 13.72
CA GLU A 212 3.17 2.39 14.16
C GLU A 212 2.24 3.59 13.99
N MET A 213 2.60 4.74 14.59
CA MET A 213 1.84 5.98 14.41
C MET A 213 2.00 6.47 12.98
N ASP A 214 0.92 6.55 12.23
CA ASP A 214 0.84 7.18 10.91
C ASP A 214 -0.57 7.76 10.71
N HIS A 215 -0.81 8.40 9.57
CA HIS A 215 -2.12 9.01 9.25
C HIS A 215 -2.61 9.96 10.36
N ALA A 216 -1.74 10.89 10.79
CA ALA A 216 -2.01 11.86 11.87
C ALA A 216 -3.16 12.85 11.58
N ASP A 217 -3.74 12.79 10.39
CA ASP A 217 -4.95 13.51 9.99
C ASP A 217 -6.24 12.81 10.42
N ILE A 218 -6.19 11.49 10.71
CA ILE A 218 -7.36 10.69 11.11
C ILE A 218 -7.19 9.94 12.43
N TYR A 219 -5.96 9.70 12.88
CA TYR A 219 -5.64 9.05 14.16
C TYR A 219 -4.95 10.03 15.11
N ALA A 220 -5.44 10.13 16.31
CA ALA A 220 -4.84 10.96 17.36
C ALA A 220 -3.68 10.25 18.09
N SER A 221 -3.68 8.92 18.10
CA SER A 221 -2.71 8.12 18.83
C SER A 221 -2.49 6.74 18.18
N VAL A 222 -1.40 6.06 18.55
CA VAL A 222 -1.16 4.66 18.16
C VAL A 222 -2.21 3.71 18.73
N GLU A 223 -2.84 4.06 19.86
CA GLU A 223 -3.91 3.27 20.47
C GLU A 223 -5.17 3.25 19.58
N ASP A 224 -5.48 4.37 18.91
CA ASP A 224 -6.58 4.42 17.93
C ASP A 224 -6.31 3.50 16.74
N ILE A 225 -5.07 3.46 16.28
CA ILE A 225 -4.64 2.54 15.23
C ILE A 225 -4.76 1.09 15.71
N LYS A 226 -4.24 0.76 16.90
CA LYS A 226 -4.38 -0.58 17.49
C LYS A 226 -5.85 -1.00 17.62
N LEU A 227 -6.76 -0.06 17.98
CA LEU A 227 -8.19 -0.33 18.05
C LEU A 227 -8.76 -0.75 16.67
N SER A 228 -8.29 -0.14 15.59
CA SER A 228 -8.69 -0.53 14.23
C SER A 228 -8.24 -1.96 13.91
N PHE A 229 -7.02 -2.35 14.29
CA PHE A 229 -6.53 -3.73 14.13
C PHE A 229 -7.29 -4.72 15.03
N LYS A 230 -7.61 -4.36 16.27
CA LYS A 230 -8.46 -5.18 17.15
C LYS A 230 -9.85 -5.41 16.53
N ARG A 231 -10.42 -4.40 15.87
CA ARG A 231 -11.68 -4.54 15.11
C ARG A 231 -11.53 -5.45 13.90
N LEU A 232 -10.39 -5.38 13.18
CA LEU A 232 -10.09 -6.29 12.06
C LEU A 232 -10.10 -7.75 12.52
N LEU A 233 -9.46 -8.06 13.64
CA LEU A 233 -9.39 -9.43 14.15
C LEU A 233 -10.78 -10.00 14.49
N ARG A 234 -11.75 -9.14 14.85
CA ARG A 234 -13.13 -9.57 15.15
C ARG A 234 -13.94 -10.01 13.93
N VAL A 235 -13.51 -9.67 12.73
CA VAL A 235 -14.19 -10.07 11.49
C VAL A 235 -13.50 -11.26 10.79
N VAL A 236 -12.38 -11.75 11.34
CA VAL A 236 -11.73 -12.97 10.87
C VAL A 236 -12.53 -14.19 11.34
N PRO A 237 -12.94 -15.11 10.46
CA PRO A 237 -13.67 -16.30 10.85
C PRO A 237 -12.78 -17.26 11.65
N ARG A 238 -13.37 -18.14 12.46
CA ARG A 238 -12.61 -19.14 13.21
C ARG A 238 -11.87 -20.17 12.34
N THR A 239 -12.22 -20.27 11.08
CA THR A 239 -11.53 -21.08 10.06
C THR A 239 -10.36 -20.34 9.44
N GLY A 240 -10.25 -19.05 9.67
CA GLY A 240 -9.19 -18.20 9.15
C GLY A 240 -7.93 -18.22 9.99
N VAL A 241 -6.92 -17.49 9.54
CA VAL A 241 -5.63 -17.36 10.20
C VAL A 241 -5.10 -15.94 10.13
N VAL A 242 -4.42 -15.50 11.18
CA VAL A 242 -3.72 -14.22 11.24
C VAL A 242 -2.22 -14.48 11.41
N PHE A 243 -1.42 -14.02 10.46
CA PHE A 243 0.04 -13.93 10.57
C PHE A 243 0.40 -12.54 11.07
N ILE A 244 1.07 -12.44 12.21
CA ILE A 244 1.38 -11.16 12.87
C ILE A 244 2.87 -11.06 13.20
N ASN A 245 3.45 -9.88 13.00
CA ASN A 245 4.87 -9.65 13.25
C ASN A 245 5.19 -9.77 14.75
N ALA A 246 6.07 -10.71 15.11
CA ALA A 246 6.55 -10.94 16.47
C ALA A 246 7.51 -9.85 16.97
N ASP A 247 8.22 -9.18 16.04
CA ASP A 247 9.25 -8.20 16.36
C ASP A 247 8.67 -6.78 16.59
N CYS A 248 7.36 -6.59 16.39
CA CYS A 248 6.68 -5.32 16.57
C CYS A 248 5.95 -5.28 17.92
N PRO A 249 6.32 -4.40 18.88
CA PRO A 249 5.67 -4.34 20.19
C PRO A 249 4.16 -4.08 20.14
N ASN A 250 3.71 -3.20 19.24
CA ASN A 250 2.30 -2.91 19.07
C ASN A 250 1.52 -4.09 18.46
N CYS A 251 2.16 -4.90 17.62
CA CYS A 251 1.60 -6.17 17.16
C CYS A 251 1.45 -7.17 18.30
N ALA A 252 2.44 -7.25 19.20
CA ALA A 252 2.37 -8.10 20.39
C ALA A 252 1.18 -7.71 21.29
N ASP A 253 0.95 -6.40 21.53
CA ASP A 253 -0.21 -5.92 22.28
C ASP A 253 -1.53 -6.34 21.65
N VAL A 254 -1.64 -6.23 20.32
CA VAL A 254 -2.85 -6.64 19.57
C VAL A 254 -3.02 -8.17 19.62
N LYS A 255 -1.93 -8.94 19.51
CA LYS A 255 -1.95 -10.41 19.65
C LYS A 255 -2.44 -10.83 21.04
N ASN A 256 -1.90 -10.22 22.09
CA ASN A 256 -2.26 -10.53 23.49
C ASN A 256 -3.75 -10.23 23.76
N HIS A 257 -4.23 -9.06 23.35
CA HIS A 257 -5.65 -8.71 23.45
C HIS A 257 -6.54 -9.72 22.71
N ALA A 258 -6.16 -10.14 21.51
CA ALA A 258 -6.92 -11.11 20.76
C ALA A 258 -6.90 -12.51 21.39
N ALA A 259 -5.80 -12.93 22.00
CA ALA A 259 -5.69 -14.20 22.71
C ALA A 259 -6.65 -14.27 23.93
N GLU A 260 -6.93 -13.14 24.54
CA GLU A 260 -7.89 -13.04 25.67
C GLU A 260 -9.34 -13.05 25.19
N GLU A 261 -9.67 -12.20 24.18
CA GLU A 261 -11.05 -11.97 23.74
C GLU A 261 -11.51 -12.86 22.58
N LEU A 262 -10.60 -13.30 21.72
CA LEU A 262 -10.90 -13.98 20.45
C LEU A 262 -10.24 -15.38 20.35
N LYS A 263 -10.41 -16.19 21.39
CA LYS A 263 -9.79 -17.54 21.52
C LYS A 263 -10.02 -18.48 20.35
N MET A 264 -10.94 -18.19 19.45
CA MET A 264 -11.27 -19.02 18.30
C MET A 264 -10.55 -18.63 17.01
N VAL A 265 -9.84 -17.48 16.98
CA VAL A 265 -9.05 -17.04 15.83
C VAL A 265 -7.63 -17.61 15.96
N LYS A 266 -7.14 -18.26 14.91
CA LYS A 266 -5.77 -18.77 14.88
C LYS A 266 -4.80 -17.62 14.61
N LEU A 267 -3.97 -17.28 15.60
CA LEU A 267 -2.89 -16.29 15.46
C LEU A 267 -1.54 -16.98 15.46
N ILE A 268 -0.70 -16.65 14.48
CA ILE A 268 0.66 -17.18 14.33
C ILE A 268 1.59 -15.97 14.22
N SER A 269 2.50 -15.83 15.18
CA SER A 269 3.51 -14.78 15.11
C SER A 269 4.71 -15.21 14.28
N VAL A 270 5.19 -14.31 13.43
CA VAL A 270 6.32 -14.51 12.53
C VAL A 270 7.35 -13.40 12.78
N GLY A 271 8.61 -13.74 12.98
CA GLY A 271 9.64 -12.75 13.27
C GLY A 271 11.03 -13.36 13.45
N MET A 272 12.01 -12.49 13.72
CA MET A 272 13.42 -12.87 13.96
C MET A 272 13.67 -13.19 15.43
N GLY A 273 12.84 -12.62 16.32
CA GLY A 273 12.95 -12.82 17.76
C GLY A 273 12.61 -14.25 18.21
N GLU A 274 13.16 -14.66 19.38
CA GLU A 274 12.97 -16.00 19.93
C GLU A 274 11.52 -16.33 20.31
N GLN A 275 10.71 -15.31 20.54
CA GLN A 275 9.29 -15.43 20.91
C GLN A 275 8.35 -15.67 19.72
N ALA A 276 8.87 -15.69 18.48
CA ALA A 276 8.06 -15.94 17.30
C ALA A 276 7.63 -17.41 17.22
N ASP A 277 6.35 -17.66 16.89
CA ASP A 277 5.84 -19.01 16.64
C ASP A 277 6.51 -19.62 15.39
N LEU A 278 6.76 -18.80 14.36
CA LEU A 278 7.56 -19.13 13.18
C LEU A 278 8.75 -18.17 13.13
N ARG A 279 9.93 -18.71 13.48
CA ARG A 279 11.13 -17.90 13.55
C ARG A 279 11.84 -17.84 12.20
N ILE A 280 12.24 -16.61 11.82
CA ILE A 280 13.10 -16.34 10.68
C ILE A 280 14.56 -16.48 11.16
N THR A 281 15.33 -17.37 10.55
CA THR A 281 16.74 -17.67 10.91
C THR A 281 17.63 -17.67 9.67
N ASP A 282 18.93 -17.88 9.86
CA ASP A 282 19.94 -18.06 8.81
C ASP A 282 19.85 -16.98 7.72
N ILE A 283 19.77 -15.72 8.19
CA ILE A 283 19.67 -14.56 7.32
C ILE A 283 21.01 -14.27 6.69
N GLU A 284 21.03 -14.21 5.36
CA GLU A 284 22.20 -13.80 4.59
C GLU A 284 21.82 -12.66 3.65
N HIS A 285 22.63 -11.59 3.63
CA HIS A 285 22.49 -10.48 2.69
C HIS A 285 23.60 -10.54 1.65
N ARG A 286 23.20 -10.39 0.40
CA ARG A 286 24.08 -10.27 -0.77
C ARG A 286 23.75 -8.99 -1.53
N THR A 287 24.62 -8.57 -2.42
CA THR A 287 24.40 -7.35 -3.22
C THR A 287 23.23 -7.47 -4.21
N ASP A 288 22.80 -8.67 -4.53
CA ASP A 288 21.73 -8.99 -5.48
C ASP A 288 20.45 -9.55 -4.84
N GLY A 289 20.45 -9.75 -3.51
CA GLY A 289 19.28 -10.28 -2.82
C GLY A 289 19.58 -10.71 -1.39
N SER A 290 18.63 -11.40 -0.78
CA SER A 290 18.74 -11.94 0.57
C SER A 290 18.22 -13.36 0.63
N SER A 291 18.70 -14.16 1.59
CA SER A 291 18.14 -15.47 1.91
C SER A 291 17.82 -15.59 3.40
N PHE A 292 16.89 -16.46 3.73
CA PHE A 292 16.43 -16.73 5.09
C PHE A 292 15.84 -18.13 5.19
N THR A 293 15.86 -18.68 6.40
CA THR A 293 15.19 -19.95 6.73
C THR A 293 13.91 -19.66 7.53
N LEU A 294 12.80 -20.31 7.16
CA LEU A 294 11.53 -20.24 7.84
C LEU A 294 10.93 -21.65 7.93
N ASP A 295 10.66 -22.12 9.16
CA ASP A 295 10.09 -23.46 9.42
C ASP A 295 10.91 -24.59 8.74
N GLY A 296 12.24 -24.52 8.83
CA GLY A 296 13.19 -25.49 8.28
C GLY A 296 13.43 -25.41 6.77
N GLU A 297 12.77 -24.49 6.08
CA GLU A 297 12.90 -24.30 4.62
C GLU A 297 13.63 -23.00 4.30
N THR A 298 14.62 -23.04 3.44
CA THR A 298 15.39 -21.85 3.02
C THR A 298 14.79 -21.23 1.76
N TYR A 299 14.62 -19.90 1.78
CA TYR A 299 14.10 -19.09 0.68
C TYR A 299 15.12 -18.01 0.30
N SER A 300 15.11 -17.61 -0.97
CA SER A 300 15.91 -16.49 -1.48
C SER A 300 15.02 -15.52 -2.24
N ILE A 301 15.25 -14.22 -2.03
CA ILE A 301 14.50 -13.13 -2.67
C ILE A 301 15.49 -12.17 -3.35
N PRO A 302 15.14 -11.57 -4.51
CA PRO A 302 15.97 -10.58 -5.19
C PRO A 302 15.81 -9.18 -4.58
N MET A 303 15.62 -9.10 -3.28
CA MET A 303 15.45 -7.88 -2.52
C MET A 303 16.34 -7.89 -1.27
N ILE A 304 16.67 -6.71 -0.78
CA ILE A 304 17.66 -6.52 0.29
C ILE A 304 16.99 -5.86 1.50
N GLY A 305 17.54 -6.12 2.67
CA GLY A 305 17.11 -5.57 3.94
C GLY A 305 16.17 -6.49 4.71
N ASP A 306 16.33 -6.47 6.03
CA ASP A 306 15.56 -7.29 6.97
C ASP A 306 14.06 -7.09 6.84
N PHE A 307 13.62 -5.88 6.52
CA PHE A 307 12.21 -5.59 6.30
C PHE A 307 11.64 -6.33 5.08
N ASN A 308 12.43 -6.53 4.00
CA ASN A 308 12.01 -7.33 2.86
C ASN A 308 12.04 -8.82 3.15
N ILE A 309 12.95 -9.29 4.01
CA ILE A 309 12.92 -10.66 4.53
C ILE A 309 11.64 -10.91 5.33
N ARG A 310 11.26 -9.99 6.25
CA ARG A 310 9.98 -10.09 6.98
C ARG A 310 8.78 -10.08 6.04
N ASN A 311 8.75 -9.17 5.05
CA ASN A 311 7.68 -9.14 4.04
C ASN A 311 7.57 -10.48 3.28
N ALA A 312 8.71 -11.06 2.89
CA ALA A 312 8.76 -12.33 2.19
C ALA A 312 8.34 -13.52 3.09
N ALA A 313 8.77 -13.52 4.35
CA ALA A 313 8.37 -14.55 5.31
C ALA A 313 6.85 -14.53 5.55
N MET A 314 6.25 -13.34 5.71
CA MET A 314 4.80 -13.18 5.83
C MET A 314 4.07 -13.65 4.57
N ALA A 315 4.55 -13.25 3.38
CA ALA A 315 3.99 -13.72 2.10
C ALA A 315 4.13 -15.24 1.94
N THR A 316 5.25 -15.83 2.38
CA THR A 316 5.49 -17.28 2.39
C THR A 316 4.48 -18.01 3.27
N CYS A 317 4.22 -17.53 4.49
CA CYS A 317 3.23 -18.12 5.39
C CYS A 317 1.83 -18.13 4.75
N ALA A 318 1.42 -17.02 4.15
CA ALA A 318 0.14 -16.90 3.49
C ALA A 318 0.07 -17.77 2.21
N ALA A 319 1.14 -17.84 1.42
CA ALA A 319 1.21 -18.69 0.23
C ALA A 319 1.13 -20.19 0.59
N ARG A 320 1.82 -20.62 1.66
CA ARG A 320 1.69 -21.99 2.19
C ARG A 320 0.28 -22.30 2.67
N ASN A 321 -0.41 -21.32 3.27
CA ASN A 321 -1.83 -21.45 3.64
C ASN A 321 -2.72 -21.64 2.43
N ALA A 322 -2.38 -21.03 1.27
CA ALA A 322 -3.06 -21.25 -0.01
C ALA A 322 -2.71 -22.59 -0.69
N GLY A 323 -1.89 -23.43 -0.05
CA GLY A 323 -1.51 -24.74 -0.56
C GLY A 323 -0.28 -24.75 -1.50
N ILE A 324 0.44 -23.63 -1.63
CA ILE A 324 1.66 -23.55 -2.45
C ILE A 324 2.83 -24.19 -1.67
N SER A 325 3.52 -25.14 -2.30
CA SER A 325 4.64 -25.85 -1.67
C SER A 325 5.88 -24.96 -1.50
N PRO A 326 6.79 -25.28 -0.56
CA PRO A 326 8.05 -24.55 -0.39
C PRO A 326 8.88 -24.46 -1.68
N GLU A 327 8.92 -25.52 -2.47
CA GLU A 327 9.65 -25.55 -3.75
C GLU A 327 9.04 -24.58 -4.79
N GLN A 328 7.72 -24.56 -4.90
CA GLN A 328 7.00 -23.64 -5.76
C GLN A 328 7.22 -22.18 -5.34
N ILE A 329 7.23 -21.89 -4.03
CA ILE A 329 7.52 -20.55 -3.51
C ILE A 329 8.95 -20.13 -3.85
N ARG A 330 9.95 -21.03 -3.66
CA ARG A 330 11.35 -20.74 -4.04
C ARG A 330 11.48 -20.38 -5.52
N THR A 331 10.85 -21.16 -6.38
CA THR A 331 10.87 -20.92 -7.84
C THR A 331 10.24 -19.57 -8.20
N ALA A 332 9.08 -19.25 -7.59
CA ALA A 332 8.38 -17.99 -7.85
C ALA A 332 9.16 -16.77 -7.34
N PHE A 333 9.82 -16.85 -6.19
CA PHE A 333 10.65 -15.75 -5.69
C PHE A 333 11.84 -15.43 -6.59
N GLN A 334 12.44 -16.42 -7.28
CA GLN A 334 13.54 -16.18 -8.21
C GLN A 334 13.16 -15.26 -9.38
N SER A 335 11.88 -15.24 -9.75
CA SER A 335 11.33 -14.43 -10.83
C SER A 335 10.60 -13.17 -10.37
N PHE A 336 10.64 -12.86 -9.08
CA PHE A 336 10.00 -11.66 -8.55
C PHE A 336 10.81 -10.41 -8.92
N GLU A 337 10.21 -9.48 -9.67
CA GLU A 337 10.87 -8.29 -10.19
C GLU A 337 10.73 -7.05 -9.30
N GLY A 338 10.11 -7.22 -8.12
CA GLY A 338 9.89 -6.12 -7.18
C GLY A 338 8.66 -5.27 -7.51
N VAL A 339 8.60 -4.12 -6.87
CA VAL A 339 7.49 -3.16 -6.96
C VAL A 339 8.03 -1.81 -7.40
N ALA A 340 7.32 -1.16 -8.31
CA ALA A 340 7.67 0.20 -8.72
C ALA A 340 7.72 1.13 -7.50
N ARG A 341 8.73 2.00 -7.48
CA ARG A 341 8.98 2.94 -6.39
C ARG A 341 9.23 2.29 -5.01
N ARG A 342 9.84 1.09 -4.99
CA ARG A 342 10.34 0.41 -3.78
C ARG A 342 11.77 -0.03 -4.04
N GLN A 343 12.74 0.79 -3.62
CA GLN A 343 14.18 0.66 -3.95
C GLN A 343 14.41 0.44 -5.45
N GLU A 344 13.61 1.10 -6.28
CA GLU A 344 13.64 0.97 -7.74
C GLU A 344 14.81 1.74 -8.32
N VAL A 345 15.75 1.03 -8.95
CA VAL A 345 16.82 1.67 -9.73
C VAL A 345 16.22 2.30 -10.99
N ARG A 346 16.24 3.63 -11.07
CA ARG A 346 15.73 4.40 -12.22
C ARG A 346 16.74 4.50 -13.36
N GLY A 347 18.02 4.39 -13.03
CA GLY A 347 19.12 4.42 -13.98
C GLY A 347 20.46 4.66 -13.31
N THR A 348 21.55 4.43 -14.06
CA THR A 348 22.92 4.79 -13.68
C THR A 348 23.53 5.60 -14.81
N VAL A 349 24.00 6.79 -14.51
CA VAL A 349 24.62 7.73 -15.47
C VAL A 349 25.94 8.22 -14.90
N ASN A 350 27.02 8.16 -15.70
CA ASN A 350 28.36 8.53 -15.30
C ASN A 350 28.81 7.91 -13.96
N GLY A 351 28.37 6.66 -13.69
CA GLY A 351 28.68 5.92 -12.46
C GLY A 351 27.84 6.32 -11.25
N VAL A 352 26.89 7.25 -11.36
CA VAL A 352 25.96 7.65 -10.29
C VAL A 352 24.64 6.93 -10.49
N THR A 353 24.18 6.22 -9.45
CA THR A 353 22.92 5.44 -9.50
C THR A 353 21.79 6.22 -8.83
N VAL A 354 20.65 6.35 -9.53
CA VAL A 354 19.43 7.00 -9.02
C VAL A 354 18.41 5.93 -8.65
N VAL A 355 17.96 5.94 -7.40
CA VAL A 355 17.00 4.99 -6.81
C VAL A 355 15.75 5.75 -6.36
N ASP A 356 14.58 5.24 -6.70
CA ASP A 356 13.26 5.77 -6.30
C ASP A 356 12.67 4.91 -5.18
N ASP A 357 12.26 5.54 -4.08
CA ASP A 357 11.55 4.86 -3.00
C ASP A 357 10.36 5.68 -2.49
N PHE A 358 9.31 5.01 -2.11
CA PHE A 358 8.09 5.61 -1.58
C PHE A 358 8.17 5.91 -0.07
N ALA A 359 9.29 5.60 0.57
CA ALA A 359 9.48 5.80 2.00
C ALA A 359 9.26 7.28 2.37
N HIS A 360 8.48 7.49 3.42
CA HIS A 360 8.17 8.82 3.95
C HIS A 360 8.01 8.83 5.48
N HIS A 361 7.96 7.69 6.13
CA HIS A 361 7.95 7.55 7.59
C HIS A 361 9.38 7.28 8.09
N PRO A 362 9.80 7.79 9.28
CA PRO A 362 11.17 7.60 9.78
C PRO A 362 11.67 6.15 9.76
N THR A 363 10.84 5.21 10.20
CA THR A 363 11.16 3.77 10.15
C THR A 363 11.42 3.28 8.73
N ALA A 364 10.56 3.66 7.77
CA ALA A 364 10.72 3.25 6.37
C ALA A 364 11.94 3.90 5.71
N ILE A 365 12.24 5.17 6.03
CA ILE A 365 13.44 5.90 5.59
C ILE A 365 14.70 5.16 6.05
N ARG A 366 14.81 4.87 7.36
CA ARG A 366 15.94 4.15 7.94
C ARG A 366 16.13 2.79 7.25
N GLN A 367 15.07 2.01 7.11
CA GLN A 367 15.10 0.71 6.45
C GLN A 367 15.54 0.80 4.97
N ALA A 368 15.10 1.83 4.25
CA ALA A 368 15.52 2.04 2.86
C ALA A 368 17.02 2.36 2.77
N VAL A 369 17.54 3.22 3.65
CA VAL A 369 18.97 3.55 3.70
C VAL A 369 19.80 2.33 4.09
N GLU A 370 19.41 1.59 5.15
CA GLU A 370 20.08 0.36 5.58
C GLU A 370 20.13 -0.69 4.47
N GLY A 371 19.02 -0.89 3.76
CA GLY A 371 18.97 -1.81 2.61
C GLY A 371 19.94 -1.38 1.50
N LEU A 372 20.03 -0.08 1.18
CA LEU A 372 20.98 0.39 0.17
C LEU A 372 22.43 0.34 0.64
N ARG A 373 22.72 0.51 1.93
CA ARG A 373 24.06 0.28 2.50
C ARG A 373 24.52 -1.17 2.28
N GLN A 374 23.61 -2.14 2.44
CA GLN A 374 23.91 -3.55 2.17
C GLN A 374 24.15 -3.82 0.68
N ARG A 375 23.36 -3.17 -0.20
CA ARG A 375 23.51 -3.32 -1.65
C ARG A 375 24.75 -2.63 -2.21
N TYR A 376 25.08 -1.47 -1.67
CA TYR A 376 26.17 -0.59 -2.12
C TYR A 376 27.13 -0.27 -0.97
N PRO A 377 27.84 -1.24 -0.40
CA PRO A 377 28.60 -1.08 0.87
C PRO A 377 29.79 -0.12 0.77
N LYS A 378 30.22 0.24 -0.44
CA LYS A 378 31.36 1.14 -0.69
C LYS A 378 30.93 2.49 -1.25
N SER A 379 29.66 2.70 -1.50
CA SER A 379 29.12 3.93 -2.09
C SER A 379 28.78 4.96 -1.03
N ARG A 380 28.97 6.24 -1.37
CA ARG A 380 28.36 7.30 -0.60
C ARG A 380 26.86 7.34 -0.93
N LEU A 381 26.03 7.38 0.10
CA LEU A 381 24.58 7.43 -0.03
C LEU A 381 24.09 8.87 0.18
N TRP A 382 23.37 9.37 -0.81
CA TRP A 382 22.66 10.63 -0.76
C TRP A 382 21.17 10.33 -0.56
N VAL A 383 20.58 10.91 0.48
CA VAL A 383 19.12 10.87 0.68
C VAL A 383 18.55 12.19 0.20
N ILE A 384 17.59 12.13 -0.74
CA ILE A 384 16.87 13.29 -1.27
C ILE A 384 15.41 13.11 -0.88
N PHE A 385 14.94 13.87 0.11
CA PHE A 385 13.67 13.65 0.78
C PHE A 385 12.65 14.78 0.51
N ASP A 386 11.43 14.40 0.12
CA ASP A 386 10.28 15.27 -0.07
C ASP A 386 9.23 15.03 1.04
N PRO A 387 9.18 15.87 2.10
CA PRO A 387 8.20 15.76 3.17
C PRO A 387 6.83 16.26 2.69
N ARG A 388 5.95 15.34 2.29
CA ARG A 388 4.69 15.68 1.60
C ARG A 388 3.46 14.97 2.17
N SER A 389 3.63 13.85 2.88
CA SER A 389 2.50 13.13 3.48
C SER A 389 1.83 13.96 4.59
N ASN A 390 0.53 13.70 4.86
CA ASN A 390 -0.17 14.36 5.95
C ASN A 390 0.51 14.21 7.32
N THR A 391 1.33 13.19 7.49
CA THR A 391 2.11 12.94 8.70
C THR A 391 3.43 13.71 8.68
N THR A 392 4.20 13.66 7.57
CA THR A 392 5.55 14.22 7.50
C THR A 392 5.61 15.73 7.31
N ILE A 393 4.52 16.39 6.91
CA ILE A 393 4.44 17.86 6.92
C ILE A 393 4.20 18.43 8.32
N ARG A 394 4.01 17.55 9.34
CA ARG A 394 3.82 17.90 10.74
C ARG A 394 5.11 17.71 11.53
N ASN A 395 5.23 18.40 12.64
CA ASN A 395 6.37 18.26 13.55
C ASN A 395 6.33 16.99 14.43
N LEU A 396 5.36 16.10 14.19
CA LEU A 396 5.14 14.88 14.97
C LEU A 396 6.39 13.98 15.03
N PHE A 397 7.13 13.91 13.93
CA PHE A 397 8.36 13.12 13.80
C PHE A 397 9.59 13.97 13.53
N GLN A 398 9.63 15.21 14.04
CA GLN A 398 10.73 16.15 13.81
C GLN A 398 12.11 15.53 14.12
N ASN A 399 12.24 14.91 15.29
CA ASN A 399 13.51 14.33 15.75
C ASN A 399 13.79 12.98 15.08
N GLU A 400 12.80 12.12 14.97
CA GLU A 400 12.91 10.79 14.35
C GLU A 400 13.26 10.88 12.86
N LEU A 401 12.77 11.91 12.15
CA LEU A 401 13.15 12.20 10.78
C LEU A 401 14.63 12.60 10.70
N ALA A 402 15.10 13.47 11.59
CA ALA A 402 16.51 13.85 11.64
C ALA A 402 17.42 12.63 11.88
N GLU A 403 17.04 11.75 12.83
CA GLU A 403 17.77 10.51 13.10
C GLU A 403 17.78 9.56 11.90
N ALA A 404 16.65 9.39 11.22
CA ALA A 404 16.54 8.49 10.09
C ALA A 404 17.33 8.99 8.86
N LEU A 405 17.24 10.29 8.55
CA LEU A 405 17.95 10.91 7.44
C LEU A 405 19.45 10.98 7.66
N ALA A 406 19.88 11.17 8.91
CA ALA A 406 21.30 11.20 9.28
C ALA A 406 22.00 9.82 9.19
N THR A 407 21.31 8.75 8.85
CA THR A 407 21.94 7.45 8.57
C THR A 407 22.61 7.38 7.19
N ALA A 408 22.38 8.38 6.33
CA ALA A 408 23.06 8.55 5.04
C ALA A 408 24.36 9.35 5.19
N ASP A 409 25.13 9.49 4.10
CA ASP A 409 26.32 10.34 4.09
C ASP A 409 25.96 11.80 3.80
N PHE A 410 24.90 12.02 3.02
CA PHE A 410 24.39 13.35 2.67
C PHE A 410 22.87 13.33 2.69
N ALA A 411 22.27 14.41 3.20
CA ALA A 411 20.83 14.62 3.19
C ALA A 411 20.47 15.88 2.40
N VAL A 412 19.44 15.80 1.59
CA VAL A 412 18.86 16.92 0.85
C VAL A 412 17.37 16.95 1.11
N ILE A 413 16.86 18.05 1.61
CA ILE A 413 15.45 18.21 1.99
C ILE A 413 14.79 19.17 1.01
N SER A 414 13.63 18.80 0.47
CA SER A 414 12.83 19.74 -0.29
C SER A 414 11.95 20.61 0.63
N PRO A 415 11.59 21.84 0.20
CA PRO A 415 10.67 22.65 0.98
C PRO A 415 9.29 22.00 0.99
N VAL A 416 8.56 22.14 2.09
CA VAL A 416 7.17 21.68 2.20
C VAL A 416 6.22 22.62 1.48
N GLU A 417 5.59 22.16 0.40
CA GLU A 417 4.71 22.99 -0.43
C GLU A 417 3.33 23.31 0.21
N ASN A 418 2.83 22.48 1.12
CA ASN A 418 1.43 22.51 1.59
C ASN A 418 1.24 22.79 3.09
N HIS A 419 2.09 23.62 3.70
CA HIS A 419 1.91 24.06 5.09
C HIS A 419 0.60 24.81 5.37
N LYS A 420 -0.08 25.35 4.36
CA LYS A 420 -1.21 26.30 4.52
C LYS A 420 -2.42 25.76 5.29
N ARG A 421 -2.55 24.46 5.43
CA ARG A 421 -3.65 23.80 6.16
C ARG A 421 -3.36 23.53 7.64
N LEU A 422 -2.12 23.73 8.08
CA LEU A 422 -1.67 23.46 9.44
C LEU A 422 -1.38 24.75 10.19
N ARG A 423 -1.67 24.76 11.49
CA ARG A 423 -1.23 25.85 12.36
C ARG A 423 0.30 25.88 12.38
N PRO A 424 0.93 27.08 12.51
CA PRO A 424 2.40 27.19 12.49
C PRO A 424 3.12 26.22 13.45
N GLU A 425 2.57 26.05 14.65
CA GLU A 425 3.13 25.21 15.72
C GLU A 425 3.02 23.70 15.44
N GLU A 426 2.23 23.30 14.45
CA GLU A 426 2.06 21.89 14.05
C GLU A 426 2.93 21.49 12.88
N ARG A 427 3.61 22.46 12.26
CA ARG A 427 4.36 22.24 11.02
C ARG A 427 5.72 21.65 11.28
N LEU A 428 6.19 20.80 10.36
CA LEU A 428 7.61 20.45 10.28
C LEU A 428 8.42 21.73 10.10
N ASP A 429 9.49 21.89 10.88
CA ASP A 429 10.48 22.94 10.71
C ASP A 429 11.66 22.38 9.91
N GLU A 430 11.71 22.70 8.61
CA GLU A 430 12.73 22.19 7.70
C GLU A 430 14.13 22.73 8.02
N ASN A 431 14.23 23.99 8.52
CA ASN A 431 15.50 24.57 8.93
C ASN A 431 16.05 23.84 10.15
N LYS A 432 15.20 23.62 11.16
CA LYS A 432 15.56 22.84 12.34
C LYS A 432 15.90 21.40 11.96
N LEU A 433 15.14 20.76 11.06
CA LEU A 433 15.42 19.41 10.58
C LEU A 433 16.83 19.31 9.97
N CYS A 434 17.18 20.27 9.10
CA CYS A 434 18.49 20.31 8.48
C CYS A 434 19.61 20.62 9.51
N ALA A 435 19.37 21.47 10.49
CA ALA A 435 20.31 21.75 11.58
C ALA A 435 20.54 20.49 12.45
N ASP A 436 19.45 19.81 12.87
CA ASP A 436 19.52 18.59 13.68
C ASP A 436 20.25 17.44 12.97
N ILE A 437 20.14 17.35 11.63
CA ILE A 437 20.90 16.39 10.80
C ILE A 437 22.39 16.75 10.78
N ASN A 438 22.73 18.04 10.61
CA ASN A 438 24.13 18.50 10.62
C ASN A 438 24.80 18.24 11.98
N GLU A 439 24.08 18.35 13.09
CA GLU A 439 24.59 18.03 14.44
C GLU A 439 24.94 16.52 14.59
N LYS A 440 24.50 15.67 13.67
CA LYS A 440 24.78 14.21 13.64
C LYS A 440 25.89 13.84 12.63
N ASP A 441 26.75 14.77 12.28
CA ASP A 441 27.86 14.60 11.32
C ASP A 441 27.41 14.22 9.88
N THR A 442 26.14 14.47 9.52
CA THR A 442 25.63 14.29 8.16
C THR A 442 25.38 15.66 7.52
N GLU A 443 26.06 15.96 6.41
CA GLU A 443 25.84 17.22 5.72
C GLU A 443 24.43 17.30 5.13
N CYS A 444 23.66 18.30 5.57
CA CYS A 444 22.28 18.53 5.11
C CYS A 444 22.17 19.82 4.29
N TYR A 445 21.50 19.73 3.14
CA TYR A 445 21.13 20.86 2.29
C TYR A 445 19.61 21.00 2.23
N LEU A 446 19.11 22.19 2.57
CA LEU A 446 17.71 22.57 2.37
C LEU A 446 17.56 23.29 1.03
N GLY A 447 16.97 22.62 0.06
CA GLY A 447 16.73 23.19 -1.27
C GLY A 447 15.59 24.20 -1.29
N SER A 448 15.62 25.09 -2.25
CA SER A 448 14.55 26.08 -2.49
C SER A 448 13.55 25.65 -3.57
N SER A 449 13.93 24.71 -4.42
CA SER A 449 13.12 24.13 -5.48
C SER A 449 13.73 22.81 -5.97
N VAL A 450 12.95 22.05 -6.75
CA VAL A 450 13.45 20.80 -7.38
C VAL A 450 14.65 21.06 -8.28
N ASP A 451 14.66 22.15 -9.03
CA ASP A 451 15.77 22.49 -9.93
C ASP A 451 17.03 22.91 -9.16
N ASP A 452 16.87 23.62 -8.05
CA ASP A 452 17.96 23.95 -7.12
C ASP A 452 18.55 22.68 -6.49
N ILE A 453 17.72 21.74 -6.03
CA ILE A 453 18.16 20.44 -5.51
C ILE A 453 18.97 19.68 -6.56
N VAL A 454 18.48 19.62 -7.81
CA VAL A 454 19.18 18.93 -8.90
C VAL A 454 20.54 19.57 -9.15
N ALA A 455 20.63 20.89 -9.23
CA ALA A 455 21.89 21.62 -9.45
C ALA A 455 22.89 21.39 -8.30
N HIS A 456 22.41 21.44 -7.03
CA HIS A 456 23.24 21.17 -5.86
C HIS A 456 23.81 19.75 -5.87
N VAL A 457 22.96 18.74 -6.09
CA VAL A 457 23.36 17.33 -6.08
C VAL A 457 24.34 17.03 -7.21
N VAL A 458 24.03 17.43 -8.46
CA VAL A 458 24.85 17.13 -9.64
C VAL A 458 26.23 17.77 -9.56
N SER A 459 26.36 18.96 -8.94
CA SER A 459 27.66 19.63 -8.77
C SER A 459 28.60 18.93 -7.76
N ARG A 460 28.12 17.96 -6.97
CA ARG A 460 28.85 17.39 -5.82
C ARG A 460 29.00 15.87 -5.84
N VAL A 461 28.21 15.19 -6.66
CA VAL A 461 28.29 13.73 -6.78
C VAL A 461 29.53 13.26 -7.54
N HIS A 462 29.95 12.05 -7.22
CA HIS A 462 31.09 11.39 -7.88
C HIS A 462 30.67 10.03 -8.41
N PRO A 463 31.37 9.48 -9.40
CA PRO A 463 31.16 8.10 -9.81
C PRO A 463 31.24 7.13 -8.64
N GLY A 464 30.24 6.27 -8.51
CA GLY A 464 30.05 5.35 -7.39
C GLY A 464 29.02 5.81 -6.35
N ASP A 465 28.55 7.05 -6.41
CA ASP A 465 27.49 7.53 -5.50
C ASP A 465 26.14 6.94 -5.82
N VAL A 466 25.30 6.81 -4.81
CA VAL A 466 23.90 6.36 -4.91
C VAL A 466 22.98 7.45 -4.36
N LEU A 467 22.03 7.86 -5.19
CA LEU A 467 21.02 8.87 -4.89
C LEU A 467 19.70 8.18 -4.55
N LEU A 468 19.33 8.11 -3.28
CA LEU A 468 18.04 7.62 -2.82
C LEU A 468 17.04 8.77 -2.78
N VAL A 469 16.13 8.80 -3.74
CA VAL A 469 15.06 9.80 -3.82
C VAL A 469 13.81 9.23 -3.14
N MET A 470 13.33 9.89 -2.10
CA MET A 470 12.19 9.45 -1.31
C MET A 470 11.05 10.44 -1.32
N SER A 471 9.89 10.00 -1.80
CA SER A 471 8.64 10.79 -1.80
C SER A 471 7.43 9.88 -1.97
N ASN A 472 6.33 10.20 -1.32
CA ASN A 472 5.03 9.57 -1.59
C ASN A 472 4.24 10.26 -2.73
N GLY A 473 4.86 11.23 -3.43
CA GLY A 473 4.31 11.94 -4.59
C GLY A 473 5.20 11.88 -5.81
N GLY A 474 4.94 12.76 -6.77
CA GLY A 474 5.69 12.83 -8.03
C GLY A 474 7.01 13.59 -7.96
N PHE A 475 7.27 14.31 -6.89
CA PHE A 475 8.47 15.11 -6.61
C PHE A 475 8.97 15.94 -7.82
N GLY A 476 8.04 16.58 -8.52
CA GLY A 476 8.35 17.43 -9.68
C GLY A 476 9.12 16.74 -10.82
N GLY A 477 9.08 15.41 -10.90
CA GLY A 477 9.82 14.63 -11.89
C GLY A 477 11.33 14.58 -11.65
N ILE A 478 11.79 14.75 -10.41
CA ILE A 478 13.20 14.88 -10.03
C ILE A 478 14.09 13.75 -10.58
N HIS A 479 13.59 12.50 -10.63
CA HIS A 479 14.37 11.36 -11.14
C HIS A 479 14.85 11.58 -12.59
N GLY A 480 13.93 12.00 -13.46
CA GLY A 480 14.26 12.31 -14.85
C GLY A 480 15.20 13.51 -14.97
N LYS A 481 15.00 14.53 -14.15
CA LYS A 481 15.87 15.72 -14.12
C LYS A 481 17.29 15.38 -13.66
N LEU A 482 17.44 14.57 -12.61
CA LEU A 482 18.75 14.08 -12.14
C LEU A 482 19.47 13.27 -13.23
N LEU A 483 18.81 12.27 -13.81
CA LEU A 483 19.39 11.44 -14.88
C LEU A 483 19.81 12.28 -16.10
N SER A 484 18.98 13.26 -16.49
CA SER A 484 19.31 14.15 -17.61
C SER A 484 20.47 15.09 -17.31
N ALA A 485 20.52 15.65 -16.09
CA ALA A 485 21.60 16.56 -15.71
C ALA A 485 22.95 15.82 -15.49
N LEU A 486 22.91 14.58 -14.98
CA LEU A 486 24.08 13.72 -14.85
C LEU A 486 24.67 13.29 -16.21
N ALA A 487 23.92 13.36 -17.29
CA ALA A 487 24.36 12.99 -18.64
C ALA A 487 25.09 14.13 -19.38
N GLN A 488 25.02 15.35 -18.88
CA GLN A 488 25.70 16.55 -19.42
C GLN A 488 27.12 16.67 -18.90
#